data_5c9fe4f3ffc9e49c6c44a6936efd8aca
#
_entry.id   5c9fe4f3ffc9e49c6c44a6936efd8aca
#
_cell.length_a   1.000
_cell.length_b   1.000
_cell.length_c   1.000
_cell.angle_alpha   90.00
_cell.angle_beta   90.00
_cell.angle_gamma   90.00
#
_symmetry.space_group_name_H-M   'P 1'
#
loop_
_entity.id
_entity.type
_entity.pdbx_description
1 polymer ?
#
loop_
_entity_poly.entity_id
_entity_poly.type
_entity_poly.pdbx_seq_one_letter_code
_entity_poly.pdbx_strand_id
1 'polypeptide(L)'
;MEKHPLHIKNPELQTSPEVQRAVEREEQKTGEKVPNDPAERIEAYMDRLENIFLNPDERKRERNLEMFRDKIYDALIIKRENFPDSYFELQKRIARERGQAVEEIPENVREQMMDVAIEDQKASLDAWTDYLTSEDAVYPAWFKYFVWRNVTKLSQFDKERGEFKKRTGSTVAPYPDIYREPLAQIADIYEKIKADNKNLKEPEIKEAFSKKFPNLYAELISKSLAASMENREEIRGEWIKYEQGRDGDAEKLFQSLEGKGTGWCTAGHSTAQTQIESGDFYVYYTNDSSGEPTQPRLAIRMDGDNRIGEVRGILPHQGVEPVMQEALDGKLSEFGGEADAYRKKREDMRMLTALEKKRGNDEPFTKDDLVLLYEINGTIEGFGYQKDPRIDELRQGRNTEEDMLVIFACTREQIAHVPSQINENTKAYVGQLEPCIFQKLPENLEHVYTSFPEKKIRRENVEIGGKSAEQLISEMETAGINISDYVRSMLKNREFVPGKNPEEATLIRLTVADLGFKNSATTDQIYERAQILGLELCPADTGPNYRLKYQNQPLNEWIYMGMKQITDS
;
A
#
# COMPACT_ATOMS: atom_id res chain seq x y z
N MET A 1 -38.33 6.25 -40.55
CA MET A 1 -37.22 6.41 -39.60
C MET A 1 -36.92 5.07 -38.98
N GLU A 2 -35.66 4.66 -38.97
CA GLU A 2 -35.27 3.42 -38.31
C GLU A 2 -35.33 3.61 -36.78
N LYS A 3 -36.11 2.76 -36.11
CA LYS A 3 -36.37 2.87 -34.67
C LYS A 3 -35.10 2.50 -33.89
N HIS A 4 -34.56 3.41 -33.06
CA HIS A 4 -33.40 3.13 -32.22
C HIS A 4 -33.74 2.15 -31.07
N PRO A 5 -32.76 1.37 -30.52
CA PRO A 5 -33.02 0.30 -29.56
C PRO A 5 -33.33 0.79 -28.13
N LEU A 6 -33.33 2.09 -27.86
CA LEU A 6 -33.52 2.64 -26.52
C LEU A 6 -34.92 2.31 -25.95
N HIS A 7 -35.96 2.30 -26.76
CA HIS A 7 -37.31 1.92 -26.34
C HIS A 7 -37.41 0.44 -25.93
N ILE A 8 -36.51 -0.43 -26.43
CA ILE A 8 -36.43 -1.85 -26.03
C ILE A 8 -35.67 -1.98 -24.68
N LYS A 9 -34.59 -1.22 -24.53
CA LYS A 9 -33.73 -1.29 -23.32
C LYS A 9 -34.29 -0.49 -22.14
N ASN A 10 -35.08 0.54 -22.39
CA ASN A 10 -35.67 1.43 -21.40
C ASN A 10 -37.14 1.72 -21.73
N PRO A 11 -38.03 0.72 -21.72
CA PRO A 11 -39.43 0.89 -22.12
C PRO A 11 -40.18 1.91 -21.26
N GLU A 12 -39.76 2.07 -19.98
CA GLU A 12 -40.35 3.04 -19.04
C GLU A 12 -40.07 4.51 -19.44
N LEU A 13 -39.04 4.77 -20.25
CA LEU A 13 -38.61 6.12 -20.61
C LEU A 13 -39.73 6.88 -21.39
N GLN A 14 -40.50 6.20 -22.23
CA GLN A 14 -41.56 6.81 -23.04
C GLN A 14 -42.61 7.53 -22.21
N THR A 15 -42.85 7.11 -20.97
CA THR A 15 -43.83 7.68 -20.04
C THR A 15 -43.21 8.64 -19.02
N SER A 16 -41.91 8.87 -19.10
CA SER A 16 -41.24 9.76 -18.17
C SER A 16 -41.69 11.23 -18.34
N PRO A 17 -41.67 12.03 -17.24
CA PRO A 17 -42.04 13.45 -17.34
C PRO A 17 -41.17 14.25 -18.31
N GLU A 18 -39.90 13.83 -18.50
CA GLU A 18 -38.95 14.46 -19.40
C GLU A 18 -39.36 14.28 -20.87
N VAL A 19 -39.73 13.05 -21.24
CA VAL A 19 -40.22 12.72 -22.59
C VAL A 19 -41.53 13.40 -22.82
N GLN A 20 -42.47 13.38 -21.89
CA GLN A 20 -43.77 14.07 -22.03
C GLN A 20 -43.57 15.56 -22.32
N ARG A 21 -42.70 16.24 -21.55
CA ARG A 21 -42.40 17.67 -21.78
C ARG A 21 -41.69 17.95 -23.11
N ALA A 22 -40.91 17.00 -23.63
CA ALA A 22 -40.29 17.14 -24.93
C ALA A 22 -41.30 17.02 -26.06
N VAL A 23 -42.17 16.02 -25.98
CA VAL A 23 -43.30 15.83 -26.91
C VAL A 23 -44.20 17.06 -26.97
N GLU A 24 -44.67 17.57 -25.81
CA GLU A 24 -45.51 18.77 -25.76
C GLU A 24 -44.86 20.00 -26.42
N ARG A 25 -43.55 20.16 -26.25
CA ARG A 25 -42.79 21.25 -26.88
C ARG A 25 -42.65 21.07 -28.38
N GLU A 26 -42.39 19.85 -28.86
CA GLU A 26 -42.27 19.59 -30.30
C GLU A 26 -43.62 19.80 -30.98
N GLU A 27 -44.71 19.33 -30.38
CA GLU A 27 -46.08 19.58 -30.87
C GLU A 27 -46.40 21.09 -30.92
N GLN A 28 -45.98 21.86 -29.91
CA GLN A 28 -46.16 23.31 -29.91
C GLN A 28 -45.34 24.03 -31.00
N LYS A 29 -44.15 23.53 -31.28
CA LYS A 29 -43.21 24.11 -32.24
C LYS A 29 -43.61 23.79 -33.68
N THR A 30 -44.04 22.55 -33.95
CA THR A 30 -44.36 22.06 -35.31
C THR A 30 -45.83 22.22 -35.65
N GLY A 31 -46.71 22.28 -34.67
CA GLY A 31 -48.16 22.25 -34.87
C GLY A 31 -48.72 20.85 -35.20
N GLU A 32 -47.84 19.83 -35.25
CA GLU A 32 -48.20 18.44 -35.53
C GLU A 32 -48.13 17.60 -34.26
N LYS A 33 -49.00 16.59 -34.15
CA LYS A 33 -48.97 15.67 -33.00
C LYS A 33 -47.87 14.63 -33.19
N VAL A 34 -47.05 14.43 -32.13
CA VAL A 34 -46.09 13.34 -32.08
C VAL A 34 -46.87 12.02 -31.93
N PRO A 35 -46.62 11.01 -32.76
CA PRO A 35 -47.30 9.73 -32.66
C PRO A 35 -47.17 9.09 -31.27
N ASN A 36 -48.23 8.39 -30.84
CA ASN A 36 -48.18 7.67 -29.56
C ASN A 36 -47.42 6.33 -29.68
N ASP A 37 -46.27 6.37 -30.34
CA ASP A 37 -45.32 5.25 -30.47
C ASP A 37 -44.14 5.50 -29.53
N PRO A 38 -43.69 4.48 -28.76
CA PRO A 38 -42.59 4.62 -27.81
C PRO A 38 -41.31 5.18 -28.43
N ALA A 39 -40.96 4.77 -29.62
CA ALA A 39 -39.75 5.22 -30.31
C ALA A 39 -39.84 6.69 -30.72
N GLU A 40 -40.96 7.09 -31.33
CA GLU A 40 -41.20 8.48 -31.78
C GLU A 40 -41.19 9.47 -30.58
N ARG A 41 -41.80 9.09 -29.48
CA ARG A 41 -41.81 9.91 -28.26
C ARG A 41 -40.41 10.08 -27.65
N ILE A 42 -39.63 9.01 -27.63
CA ILE A 42 -38.24 9.05 -27.15
C ILE A 42 -37.35 9.83 -28.11
N GLU A 43 -37.60 9.73 -29.44
CA GLU A 43 -36.87 10.50 -30.44
C GLU A 43 -37.03 12.00 -30.22
N ALA A 44 -38.26 12.50 -30.03
CA ALA A 44 -38.51 13.91 -29.71
C ALA A 44 -37.72 14.39 -28.46
N TYR A 45 -37.50 13.50 -27.52
CA TYR A 45 -36.67 13.80 -26.37
C TYR A 45 -35.16 13.80 -26.68
N MET A 46 -34.69 12.87 -27.52
CA MET A 46 -33.29 12.82 -27.98
C MET A 46 -32.94 14.04 -28.80
N ASP A 47 -33.80 14.43 -29.77
CA ASP A 47 -33.62 15.65 -30.55
C ASP A 47 -33.50 16.90 -29.70
N ARG A 48 -34.29 16.95 -28.62
CA ARG A 48 -34.20 18.04 -27.67
C ARG A 48 -32.86 18.05 -26.91
N LEU A 49 -32.36 16.90 -26.44
CA LEU A 49 -31.08 16.80 -25.79
C LEU A 49 -29.93 17.20 -26.71
N GLU A 50 -29.98 16.76 -27.96
CA GLU A 50 -29.03 17.13 -29.01
C GLU A 50 -29.02 18.65 -29.24
N ASN A 51 -30.18 19.27 -29.36
CA ASN A 51 -30.31 20.73 -29.48
C ASN A 51 -29.80 21.51 -28.26
N ILE A 52 -29.76 20.91 -27.09
CA ILE A 52 -29.24 21.53 -25.85
C ILE A 52 -27.72 21.40 -25.78
N PHE A 53 -27.21 20.19 -25.97
CA PHE A 53 -25.79 19.87 -25.68
C PHE A 53 -24.86 20.01 -26.88
N LEU A 54 -25.40 19.85 -28.11
CA LEU A 54 -24.65 19.98 -29.36
C LEU A 54 -25.11 21.23 -30.17
N ASN A 55 -25.56 22.26 -29.46
CA ASN A 55 -25.97 23.50 -30.07
C ASN A 55 -24.81 24.11 -30.87
N PRO A 56 -25.02 24.49 -32.17
CA PRO A 56 -23.96 25.10 -32.98
C PRO A 56 -23.51 26.47 -32.46
N ASP A 57 -24.32 27.18 -31.68
CA ASP A 57 -23.95 28.41 -31.00
C ASP A 57 -23.17 28.03 -29.71
N GLU A 58 -21.87 28.26 -29.74
CA GLU A 58 -20.94 27.92 -28.68
C GLU A 58 -21.34 28.53 -27.32
N ARG A 59 -21.72 29.79 -27.29
CA ARG A 59 -22.11 30.46 -26.02
C ARG A 59 -23.38 29.85 -25.41
N LYS A 60 -24.32 29.40 -26.27
CA LYS A 60 -25.51 28.71 -25.78
C LYS A 60 -25.19 27.33 -25.30
N ARG A 61 -24.29 26.63 -25.98
CA ARG A 61 -23.82 25.31 -25.59
C ARG A 61 -23.14 25.35 -24.22
N GLU A 62 -22.17 26.25 -24.03
CA GLU A 62 -21.46 26.44 -22.77
C GLU A 62 -22.42 26.74 -21.61
N ARG A 63 -23.32 27.70 -21.78
CA ARG A 63 -24.33 28.02 -20.78
C ARG A 63 -25.26 26.83 -20.46
N ASN A 64 -25.62 26.05 -21.44
CA ASN A 64 -26.46 24.87 -21.24
C ASN A 64 -25.71 23.78 -20.46
N LEU A 65 -24.43 23.59 -20.76
CA LEU A 65 -23.54 22.64 -20.04
C LEU A 65 -23.33 23.07 -18.59
N GLU A 66 -23.07 24.35 -18.33
CA GLU A 66 -22.95 24.88 -16.99
C GLU A 66 -24.22 24.65 -16.15
N MET A 67 -25.39 25.03 -16.69
CA MET A 67 -26.67 24.78 -16.03
C MET A 67 -26.97 23.28 -15.82
N PHE A 68 -26.45 22.43 -16.68
CA PHE A 68 -26.57 20.98 -16.55
C PHE A 68 -25.68 20.47 -15.43
N ARG A 69 -24.40 20.91 -15.37
CA ARG A 69 -23.46 20.55 -14.30
C ARG A 69 -24.01 20.91 -12.93
N ASP A 70 -24.51 22.12 -12.72
CA ASP A 70 -25.10 22.53 -11.45
C ASP A 70 -26.21 21.56 -11.00
N LYS A 71 -27.07 21.16 -11.91
CA LYS A 71 -28.17 20.23 -11.61
C LYS A 71 -27.69 18.82 -11.27
N ILE A 72 -26.70 18.32 -12.00
CA ILE A 72 -26.19 16.98 -11.75
C ILE A 72 -25.36 16.93 -10.47
N TYR A 73 -24.65 17.98 -10.12
CA TYR A 73 -23.93 18.08 -8.85
C TYR A 73 -24.92 18.01 -7.66
N ASP A 74 -25.98 18.80 -7.71
CA ASP A 74 -26.99 18.75 -6.64
C ASP A 74 -27.68 17.38 -6.52
N ALA A 75 -27.88 16.68 -7.64
CA ALA A 75 -28.60 15.40 -7.67
C ALA A 75 -27.71 14.17 -7.48
N LEU A 76 -26.45 14.21 -7.89
CA LEU A 76 -25.61 13.01 -8.05
C LEU A 76 -24.35 13.01 -7.17
N ILE A 77 -23.88 14.18 -6.71
CA ILE A 77 -22.71 14.24 -5.83
C ILE A 77 -23.12 13.94 -4.37
N ILE A 78 -22.27 13.19 -3.67
CA ILE A 78 -22.49 12.90 -2.26
C ILE A 78 -22.50 14.20 -1.44
N LYS A 79 -23.48 14.33 -0.53
CA LYS A 79 -23.54 15.46 0.39
C LYS A 79 -22.78 15.13 1.66
N ARG A 80 -22.18 16.13 2.32
CA ARG A 80 -21.36 15.96 3.53
C ARG A 80 -22.07 15.16 4.61
N GLU A 81 -23.37 15.41 4.82
CA GLU A 81 -24.21 14.71 5.79
C GLU A 81 -24.46 13.22 5.46
N ASN A 82 -24.16 12.78 4.25
CA ASN A 82 -24.38 11.41 3.77
C ASN A 82 -23.11 10.57 3.74
N PHE A 83 -21.96 11.12 4.18
CA PHE A 83 -20.73 10.34 4.27
C PHE A 83 -20.88 9.26 5.34
N PRO A 84 -20.71 7.98 4.99
CA PRO A 84 -20.86 6.90 5.95
C PRO A 84 -19.65 6.82 6.88
N ASP A 85 -19.89 6.50 8.16
CA ASP A 85 -18.79 6.27 9.12
C ASP A 85 -17.83 5.18 8.66
N SER A 86 -18.35 4.17 7.95
CA SER A 86 -17.53 3.10 7.37
C SER A 86 -16.43 3.60 6.41
N TYR A 87 -16.59 4.77 5.79
CA TYR A 87 -15.56 5.41 4.98
C TYR A 87 -14.36 5.81 5.85
N PHE A 88 -14.63 6.50 6.96
CA PHE A 88 -13.58 6.93 7.88
C PHE A 88 -12.92 5.76 8.60
N GLU A 89 -13.71 4.74 8.99
CA GLU A 89 -13.15 3.49 9.55
C GLU A 89 -12.24 2.76 8.55
N LEU A 90 -12.61 2.75 7.27
CA LEU A 90 -11.75 2.23 6.22
C LEU A 90 -10.43 3.02 6.12
N GLN A 91 -10.49 4.36 6.19
CA GLN A 91 -9.28 5.20 6.15
C GLN A 91 -8.38 4.98 7.38
N LYS A 92 -8.96 4.83 8.58
CA LYS A 92 -8.21 4.45 9.78
C LYS A 92 -7.51 3.11 9.60
N ARG A 93 -8.21 2.10 9.06
CA ARG A 93 -7.63 0.78 8.81
C ARG A 93 -6.47 0.88 7.82
N ILE A 94 -6.63 1.61 6.71
CA ILE A 94 -5.56 1.83 5.74
C ILE A 94 -4.35 2.52 6.39
N ALA A 95 -4.57 3.53 7.23
CA ALA A 95 -3.51 4.21 7.96
C ALA A 95 -2.79 3.27 8.93
N ARG A 96 -3.53 2.41 9.65
CA ARG A 96 -2.96 1.39 10.54
C ARG A 96 -2.14 0.33 9.77
N GLU A 97 -2.65 -0.15 8.64
CA GLU A 97 -1.94 -1.08 7.74
C GLU A 97 -0.60 -0.49 7.22
N ARG A 98 -0.47 0.84 7.28
CA ARG A 98 0.76 1.58 6.94
C ARG A 98 1.61 1.94 8.16
N GLY A 99 1.28 1.40 9.34
CA GLY A 99 2.01 1.63 10.58
C GLY A 99 1.80 3.02 11.21
N GLN A 100 0.72 3.71 10.85
CA GLN A 100 0.33 4.96 11.50
C GLN A 100 -0.63 4.66 12.65
N ALA A 101 -0.26 5.03 13.88
CA ALA A 101 -1.14 4.92 15.04
C ALA A 101 -2.21 6.02 14.98
N VAL A 102 -3.32 5.76 14.30
CA VAL A 102 -4.47 6.67 14.22
C VAL A 102 -5.60 6.11 15.07
N GLU A 103 -5.81 6.66 16.25
CA GLU A 103 -6.97 6.32 17.10
C GLU A 103 -8.24 7.03 16.58
N GLU A 104 -8.13 8.33 16.29
CA GLU A 104 -9.22 9.12 15.71
C GLU A 104 -8.69 10.03 14.60
N ILE A 105 -9.52 10.23 13.56
CA ILE A 105 -9.23 11.21 12.50
C ILE A 105 -9.74 12.57 13.00
N PRO A 106 -8.88 13.60 13.13
CA PRO A 106 -9.30 14.94 13.52
C PRO A 106 -10.37 15.52 12.58
N GLU A 107 -11.29 16.33 13.11
CA GLU A 107 -12.45 16.84 12.34
C GLU A 107 -12.01 17.62 11.09
N ASN A 108 -10.99 18.47 11.21
CA ASN A 108 -10.44 19.21 10.08
C ASN A 108 -9.88 18.29 8.97
N VAL A 109 -9.33 17.12 9.34
CA VAL A 109 -8.85 16.11 8.37
C VAL A 109 -10.04 15.38 7.75
N ARG A 110 -11.09 15.07 8.52
CA ARG A 110 -12.33 14.51 7.99
C ARG A 110 -12.96 15.43 6.95
N GLU A 111 -13.03 16.73 7.23
CA GLU A 111 -13.54 17.73 6.28
C GLU A 111 -12.73 17.74 4.99
N GLN A 112 -11.40 17.75 5.08
CA GLN A 112 -10.52 17.70 3.89
C GLN A 112 -10.73 16.40 3.07
N MET A 113 -10.88 15.27 3.74
CA MET A 113 -11.16 14.00 3.07
C MET A 113 -12.51 14.01 2.34
N MET A 114 -13.53 14.63 2.94
CA MET A 114 -14.83 14.81 2.28
C MET A 114 -14.73 15.73 1.07
N ASP A 115 -13.97 16.83 1.17
CA ASP A 115 -13.78 17.76 0.06
C ASP A 115 -13.10 17.08 -1.13
N VAL A 116 -12.01 16.36 -0.90
CA VAL A 116 -11.32 15.59 -1.96
C VAL A 116 -12.27 14.60 -2.62
N ALA A 117 -13.04 13.85 -1.84
CA ALA A 117 -13.97 12.87 -2.39
C ALA A 117 -15.12 13.51 -3.19
N ILE A 118 -15.59 14.68 -2.78
CA ILE A 118 -16.61 15.47 -3.49
C ILE A 118 -16.04 15.96 -4.83
N GLU A 119 -14.82 16.54 -4.83
CA GLU A 119 -14.19 17.01 -6.05
C GLU A 119 -13.85 15.86 -7.02
N ASP A 120 -13.38 14.71 -6.53
CA ASP A 120 -13.18 13.51 -7.36
C ASP A 120 -14.49 13.06 -8.02
N GLN A 121 -15.62 13.12 -7.30
CA GLN A 121 -16.92 12.78 -7.89
C GLN A 121 -17.34 13.79 -8.95
N LYS A 122 -17.18 15.10 -8.71
CA LYS A 122 -17.48 16.15 -9.70
C LYS A 122 -16.63 15.97 -10.96
N ALA A 123 -15.33 15.86 -10.78
CA ALA A 123 -14.39 15.73 -11.89
C ALA A 123 -14.65 14.47 -12.72
N SER A 124 -15.00 13.35 -12.11
CA SER A 124 -15.35 12.13 -12.84
C SER A 124 -16.67 12.26 -13.60
N LEU A 125 -17.66 13.01 -13.07
CA LEU A 125 -18.90 13.35 -13.81
C LEU A 125 -18.64 14.32 -14.96
N ASP A 126 -17.78 15.31 -14.74
CA ASP A 126 -17.40 16.27 -15.79
C ASP A 126 -16.67 15.55 -16.93
N ALA A 127 -15.74 14.66 -16.61
CA ALA A 127 -15.05 13.84 -17.61
C ALA A 127 -16.04 13.07 -18.50
N TRP A 128 -17.08 12.47 -17.90
CA TRP A 128 -18.15 11.81 -18.67
C TRP A 128 -18.96 12.80 -19.50
N THR A 129 -19.32 13.94 -18.93
CA THR A 129 -20.09 14.98 -19.62
C THR A 129 -19.30 15.52 -20.81
N ASP A 130 -18.04 15.88 -20.59
CA ASP A 130 -17.16 16.42 -21.61
C ASP A 130 -16.89 15.39 -22.71
N TYR A 131 -16.62 14.14 -22.35
CA TYR A 131 -16.44 13.08 -23.32
C TYR A 131 -17.67 12.89 -24.22
N LEU A 132 -18.84 12.70 -23.60
CA LEU A 132 -20.07 12.42 -24.36
C LEU A 132 -20.56 13.62 -25.20
N THR A 133 -20.15 14.85 -24.86
CA THR A 133 -20.48 16.07 -25.64
C THR A 133 -19.35 16.48 -26.59
N SER A 134 -18.19 15.84 -26.55
CA SER A 134 -17.07 16.12 -27.45
C SER A 134 -17.28 15.59 -28.85
N GLU A 135 -16.51 16.12 -29.80
CA GLU A 135 -16.45 15.63 -31.18
C GLU A 135 -15.81 14.23 -31.27
N ASP A 136 -14.97 13.84 -30.28
CA ASP A 136 -14.35 12.52 -30.22
C ASP A 136 -15.37 11.39 -29.97
N ALA A 137 -16.47 11.68 -29.30
CA ALA A 137 -17.54 10.71 -29.05
C ALA A 137 -18.61 10.79 -30.13
N VAL A 138 -18.28 10.34 -31.33
CA VAL A 138 -19.20 10.30 -32.49
C VAL A 138 -20.23 9.17 -32.32
N TYR A 139 -21.14 9.36 -31.38
CA TYR A 139 -22.24 8.45 -31.10
C TYR A 139 -23.58 9.14 -31.35
N PRO A 140 -24.63 8.38 -31.75
CA PRO A 140 -25.98 8.91 -31.77
C PRO A 140 -26.44 9.42 -30.41
N ALA A 141 -27.27 10.46 -30.36
CA ALA A 141 -27.77 11.06 -29.13
C ALA A 141 -28.39 10.03 -28.15
N TRP A 142 -29.17 9.08 -28.71
CA TRP A 142 -29.77 8.01 -27.91
C TRP A 142 -28.72 7.12 -27.20
N PHE A 143 -27.58 6.84 -27.85
CA PHE A 143 -26.52 6.03 -27.24
C PHE A 143 -25.79 6.81 -26.16
N LYS A 144 -25.46 8.08 -26.41
CA LYS A 144 -24.88 8.99 -25.39
C LYS A 144 -25.76 9.07 -24.16
N TYR A 145 -27.06 9.24 -24.32
CA TYR A 145 -28.02 9.23 -23.22
C TYR A 145 -28.06 7.88 -22.48
N PHE A 146 -28.05 6.77 -23.22
CA PHE A 146 -28.07 5.42 -22.66
C PHE A 146 -26.83 5.16 -21.80
N VAL A 147 -25.65 5.52 -22.29
CA VAL A 147 -24.40 5.42 -21.54
C VAL A 147 -24.47 6.28 -20.28
N TRP A 148 -24.79 7.55 -20.42
CA TRP A 148 -24.92 8.48 -19.30
C TRP A 148 -25.85 7.95 -18.21
N ARG A 149 -27.06 7.56 -18.57
CA ARG A 149 -28.06 7.04 -17.62
C ARG A 149 -27.61 5.78 -16.88
N ASN A 150 -26.74 4.98 -17.49
CA ASN A 150 -26.20 3.78 -16.85
C ASN A 150 -25.00 4.08 -15.96
N VAL A 151 -24.01 4.84 -16.45
CA VAL A 151 -22.79 5.14 -15.69
C VAL A 151 -23.05 5.92 -14.41
N THR A 152 -24.06 6.81 -14.40
CA THR A 152 -24.45 7.55 -13.19
C THR A 152 -25.00 6.67 -12.07
N LYS A 153 -25.30 5.39 -12.33
CA LYS A 153 -25.76 4.40 -11.34
C LYS A 153 -24.63 3.47 -10.88
N LEU A 154 -23.42 3.64 -11.40
CA LEU A 154 -22.28 2.77 -11.14
C LEU A 154 -21.25 3.48 -10.26
N SER A 155 -20.58 2.69 -9.42
CA SER A 155 -19.34 3.06 -8.77
C SER A 155 -18.16 2.62 -9.64
N GLN A 156 -16.93 2.80 -9.16
CA GLN A 156 -15.74 2.37 -9.89
C GLN A 156 -15.79 0.88 -10.29
N PHE A 157 -15.10 0.55 -11.37
CA PHE A 157 -14.89 -0.81 -11.82
C PHE A 157 -13.95 -1.56 -10.88
N ASP A 158 -14.39 -2.69 -10.37
CA ASP A 158 -13.59 -3.59 -9.54
C ASP A 158 -12.79 -4.51 -10.47
N LYS A 159 -11.50 -4.22 -10.66
CA LYS A 159 -10.62 -4.97 -11.58
C LYS A 159 -10.38 -6.41 -11.14
N GLU A 160 -10.43 -6.70 -9.82
CA GLU A 160 -10.23 -8.06 -9.29
C GLU A 160 -11.45 -8.94 -9.55
N ARG A 161 -12.65 -8.36 -9.44
CA ARG A 161 -13.92 -9.07 -9.62
C ARG A 161 -14.46 -8.98 -11.04
N GLY A 162 -13.95 -8.05 -11.84
CA GLY A 162 -14.43 -7.80 -13.19
C GLY A 162 -15.87 -7.27 -13.22
N GLU A 163 -16.29 -6.47 -12.23
CA GLU A 163 -17.66 -5.98 -12.11
C GLU A 163 -17.75 -4.54 -11.63
N PHE A 164 -18.89 -3.90 -11.88
CA PHE A 164 -19.23 -2.61 -11.31
C PHE A 164 -20.11 -2.77 -10.06
N LYS A 165 -19.78 -2.08 -8.99
CA LYS A 165 -20.66 -1.93 -7.84
C LYS A 165 -21.75 -0.92 -8.13
N LYS A 166 -22.94 -1.14 -7.57
CA LYS A 166 -24.07 -0.20 -7.68
C LYS A 166 -23.79 1.03 -6.80
N ARG A 167 -24.03 2.21 -7.35
CA ARG A 167 -23.97 3.47 -6.62
C ARG A 167 -25.24 3.70 -5.79
N THR A 168 -25.06 4.26 -4.61
CA THR A 168 -26.12 4.71 -3.69
C THR A 168 -25.84 6.16 -3.28
N GLY A 169 -26.76 6.80 -2.56
CA GLY A 169 -26.55 8.17 -2.05
C GLY A 169 -25.41 8.34 -1.05
N SER A 170 -24.91 7.23 -0.48
CA SER A 170 -23.75 7.20 0.43
C SER A 170 -22.48 6.67 -0.23
N THR A 171 -22.46 6.49 -1.54
CA THR A 171 -21.25 6.04 -2.25
C THR A 171 -20.24 7.17 -2.35
N VAL A 172 -19.08 7.01 -1.72
CA VAL A 172 -18.00 8.02 -1.70
C VAL A 172 -17.11 7.93 -2.94
N ALA A 173 -16.90 6.74 -3.50
CA ALA A 173 -16.04 6.54 -4.67
C ALA A 173 -16.46 7.42 -5.87
N PRO A 174 -15.52 7.89 -6.72
CA PRO A 174 -15.82 8.58 -7.96
C PRO A 174 -16.64 7.73 -8.93
N TYR A 175 -17.09 8.34 -10.03
CA TYR A 175 -17.77 7.65 -11.11
C TYR A 175 -16.77 6.79 -11.92
N PRO A 176 -17.25 5.80 -12.72
CA PRO A 176 -16.36 4.92 -13.48
C PRO A 176 -15.41 5.69 -14.41
N ASP A 177 -14.23 5.16 -14.62
CA ASP A 177 -13.32 5.62 -15.67
C ASP A 177 -13.94 5.39 -17.06
N ILE A 178 -13.52 6.19 -18.05
CA ILE A 178 -13.99 6.09 -19.42
C ILE A 178 -13.12 5.11 -20.20
N TYR A 179 -13.68 3.95 -20.52
CA TYR A 179 -13.04 2.96 -21.40
C TYR A 179 -13.60 3.09 -22.82
N ARG A 180 -12.93 3.89 -23.66
CA ARG A 180 -13.41 4.30 -24.99
C ARG A 180 -13.63 3.13 -25.93
N GLU A 181 -12.66 2.19 -26.00
CA GLU A 181 -12.76 1.00 -26.86
C GLU A 181 -13.93 0.08 -26.49
N PRO A 182 -14.11 -0.35 -25.23
CA PRO A 182 -15.32 -1.07 -24.80
C PRO A 182 -16.63 -0.34 -25.11
N LEU A 183 -16.67 0.99 -24.99
CA LEU A 183 -17.86 1.78 -25.37
C LEU A 183 -18.13 1.73 -26.86
N ALA A 184 -17.10 1.85 -27.71
CA ALA A 184 -17.23 1.73 -29.15
C ALA A 184 -17.75 0.35 -29.56
N GLN A 185 -17.22 -0.72 -28.94
CA GLN A 185 -17.72 -2.08 -29.17
C GLN A 185 -19.20 -2.24 -28.80
N ILE A 186 -19.66 -1.62 -27.70
CA ILE A 186 -21.08 -1.63 -27.33
C ILE A 186 -21.90 -0.88 -28.39
N ALA A 187 -21.45 0.29 -28.86
CA ALA A 187 -22.12 1.04 -29.90
C ALA A 187 -22.29 0.21 -31.19
N ASP A 188 -21.22 -0.46 -31.62
CA ASP A 188 -21.23 -1.34 -32.80
C ASP A 188 -22.22 -2.51 -32.66
N ILE A 189 -22.29 -3.14 -31.47
CA ILE A 189 -23.27 -4.20 -31.19
C ILE A 189 -24.70 -3.67 -31.36
N TYR A 190 -24.99 -2.47 -30.86
CA TYR A 190 -26.31 -1.88 -30.93
C TYR A 190 -26.67 -1.42 -32.33
N GLU A 191 -25.72 -0.86 -33.12
CA GLU A 191 -25.95 -0.46 -34.52
C GLU A 191 -26.15 -1.69 -35.43
N LYS A 192 -25.42 -2.78 -35.26
CA LYS A 192 -25.63 -4.04 -35.98
C LYS A 192 -27.04 -4.59 -35.76
N ILE A 193 -27.56 -4.49 -34.55
CA ILE A 193 -28.92 -4.93 -34.21
C ILE A 193 -29.96 -4.02 -34.84
N LYS A 194 -29.70 -2.71 -34.92
CA LYS A 194 -30.56 -1.75 -35.58
C LYS A 194 -30.68 -2.05 -37.09
N ALA A 195 -29.55 -2.37 -37.74
CA ALA A 195 -29.47 -2.67 -39.15
C ALA A 195 -30.17 -4.00 -39.53
N ASP A 196 -30.15 -5.01 -38.63
CA ASP A 196 -30.63 -6.36 -38.92
C ASP A 196 -31.96 -6.70 -38.20
N ASN A 197 -33.00 -5.97 -38.53
CA ASN A 197 -34.29 -5.94 -37.81
C ASN A 197 -35.09 -7.26 -37.81
N LYS A 198 -34.59 -8.40 -38.39
CA LYS A 198 -35.30 -9.70 -38.42
C LYS A 198 -34.45 -10.98 -38.43
N ASN A 199 -33.15 -10.93 -38.67
CA ASN A 199 -32.32 -12.15 -38.80
C ASN A 199 -30.93 -12.00 -38.19
N LEU A 200 -30.83 -11.78 -36.87
CA LEU A 200 -29.55 -11.86 -36.18
C LEU A 200 -28.95 -13.28 -36.36
N LYS A 201 -28.08 -13.41 -37.33
CA LYS A 201 -27.38 -14.66 -37.64
C LYS A 201 -26.19 -14.92 -36.73
N GLU A 202 -25.75 -13.91 -35.97
CA GLU A 202 -24.61 -14.02 -35.03
C GLU A 202 -25.10 -14.22 -33.59
N PRO A 203 -25.01 -15.44 -33.03
CA PRO A 203 -25.49 -15.75 -31.69
C PRO A 203 -24.83 -14.84 -30.63
N GLU A 204 -23.54 -14.51 -30.82
CA GLU A 204 -22.73 -13.69 -29.90
C GLU A 204 -23.26 -12.27 -29.76
N ILE A 205 -23.66 -11.63 -30.86
CA ILE A 205 -24.21 -10.26 -30.84
C ILE A 205 -25.55 -10.25 -30.09
N LYS A 206 -26.38 -11.29 -30.33
CA LYS A 206 -27.67 -11.42 -29.66
C LYS A 206 -27.49 -11.64 -28.13
N GLU A 207 -26.55 -12.46 -27.76
CA GLU A 207 -26.21 -12.68 -26.36
C GLU A 207 -25.70 -11.39 -25.71
N ALA A 208 -24.71 -10.70 -26.33
CA ALA A 208 -24.19 -9.44 -25.87
C ALA A 208 -25.29 -8.39 -25.69
N PHE A 209 -26.19 -8.27 -26.67
CA PHE A 209 -27.32 -7.34 -26.58
C PHE A 209 -28.29 -7.70 -25.45
N SER A 210 -28.47 -8.98 -25.11
CA SER A 210 -29.35 -9.41 -24.02
C SER A 210 -28.85 -8.98 -22.65
N LYS A 211 -27.54 -8.79 -22.49
CA LYS A 211 -26.90 -8.39 -21.22
C LYS A 211 -27.31 -6.97 -20.82
N LYS A 212 -27.35 -6.71 -19.51
CA LYS A 212 -27.47 -5.34 -18.99
C LYS A 212 -26.17 -4.58 -19.26
N PHE A 213 -26.28 -3.27 -19.50
CA PHE A 213 -25.11 -2.41 -19.79
C PHE A 213 -23.95 -2.60 -18.81
N PRO A 214 -24.12 -2.59 -17.46
CA PRO A 214 -23.01 -2.77 -16.54
C PRO A 214 -22.24 -4.08 -16.75
N ASN A 215 -22.95 -5.17 -17.02
CA ASN A 215 -22.34 -6.49 -17.19
C ASN A 215 -21.59 -6.58 -18.53
N LEU A 216 -22.20 -6.08 -19.60
CA LEU A 216 -21.55 -6.05 -20.92
C LEU A 216 -20.32 -5.14 -20.91
N TYR A 217 -20.42 -3.97 -20.30
CA TYR A 217 -19.32 -3.01 -20.21
C TYR A 217 -18.18 -3.58 -19.38
N ALA A 218 -18.48 -4.20 -18.21
CA ALA A 218 -17.50 -4.87 -17.37
C ALA A 218 -16.77 -6.02 -18.10
N GLU A 219 -17.51 -6.84 -18.84
CA GLU A 219 -16.93 -7.95 -19.63
C GLU A 219 -15.97 -7.44 -20.71
N LEU A 220 -16.36 -6.40 -21.44
CA LEU A 220 -15.52 -5.82 -22.49
C LEU A 220 -14.28 -5.12 -21.93
N ILE A 221 -14.41 -4.43 -20.79
CA ILE A 221 -13.25 -3.88 -20.06
C ILE A 221 -12.30 -5.01 -19.64
N SER A 222 -12.81 -6.08 -19.05
CA SER A 222 -11.99 -7.21 -18.62
C SER A 222 -11.25 -7.86 -19.78
N LYS A 223 -11.92 -8.01 -20.95
CA LYS A 223 -11.30 -8.52 -22.17
C LYS A 223 -10.21 -7.58 -22.71
N SER A 224 -10.48 -6.28 -22.73
CA SER A 224 -9.50 -5.27 -23.18
C SER A 224 -8.29 -5.22 -22.26
N LEU A 225 -8.49 -5.26 -20.94
CA LEU A 225 -7.40 -5.33 -19.97
C LEU A 225 -6.58 -6.63 -20.09
N ALA A 226 -7.23 -7.78 -20.29
CA ALA A 226 -6.54 -9.06 -20.49
C ALA A 226 -5.72 -9.05 -21.80
N ALA A 227 -6.28 -8.55 -22.90
CA ALA A 227 -5.57 -8.40 -24.17
C ALA A 227 -4.36 -7.45 -24.05
N SER A 228 -4.48 -6.38 -23.28
CA SER A 228 -3.36 -5.46 -23.00
C SER A 228 -2.26 -6.12 -22.17
N MET A 229 -2.62 -7.08 -21.31
CA MET A 229 -1.66 -7.86 -20.51
C MET A 229 -0.96 -8.95 -21.35
N GLU A 230 -1.64 -9.53 -22.33
CA GLU A 230 -1.07 -10.53 -23.25
C GLU A 230 -0.18 -9.87 -24.31
N ASN A 231 -0.59 -8.76 -24.86
CA ASN A 231 0.21 -7.92 -25.74
C ASN A 231 1.04 -6.94 -24.91
N ARG A 232 2.05 -7.37 -24.20
CA ARG A 232 3.00 -6.50 -23.46
C ARG A 232 3.49 -5.29 -24.28
N GLU A 233 2.59 -4.46 -24.78
CA GLU A 233 2.89 -3.08 -25.10
C GLU A 233 3.29 -2.45 -23.77
N GLU A 234 4.54 -2.12 -23.64
CA GLU A 234 5.09 -1.36 -22.52
C GLU A 234 4.12 -0.24 -22.21
N ILE A 235 3.54 -0.26 -21.02
CA ILE A 235 2.73 0.87 -20.56
C ILE A 235 3.71 2.01 -20.38
N ARG A 236 3.89 2.80 -21.44
CA ARG A 236 4.83 3.91 -21.48
C ARG A 236 4.33 5.01 -20.59
N GLY A 237 5.26 5.59 -19.87
CA GLY A 237 5.01 6.68 -18.96
C GLY A 237 6.32 7.17 -18.37
N GLU A 238 6.23 8.17 -17.52
CA GLU A 238 7.42 8.73 -16.87
C GLU A 238 7.16 9.09 -15.41
N TRP A 239 8.27 9.12 -14.63
CA TRP A 239 8.29 9.60 -13.27
C TRP A 239 8.49 11.12 -13.25
N ILE A 240 7.56 11.84 -12.65
CA ILE A 240 7.70 13.28 -12.37
C ILE A 240 8.04 13.44 -10.90
N LYS A 241 9.12 14.17 -10.62
CA LYS A 241 9.57 14.53 -9.28
C LYS A 241 9.03 15.90 -8.89
N TYR A 242 8.46 15.99 -7.70
CA TYR A 242 8.11 17.22 -7.02
C TYR A 242 9.05 17.38 -5.83
N GLU A 243 9.86 18.44 -5.84
CA GLU A 243 10.98 18.60 -4.90
C GLU A 243 10.54 19.26 -3.60
N GLN A 244 11.06 18.75 -2.49
CA GLN A 244 10.87 19.35 -1.17
C GLN A 244 11.36 20.81 -1.15
N GLY A 245 10.49 21.69 -0.66
CA GLY A 245 10.84 23.12 -0.49
C GLY A 245 10.99 23.92 -1.78
N ARG A 246 10.68 23.33 -2.94
CA ARG A 246 10.68 24.06 -4.21
C ARG A 246 9.36 24.79 -4.41
N ASP A 247 9.47 26.11 -4.61
CA ASP A 247 8.31 26.96 -4.84
C ASP A 247 7.48 26.49 -6.04
N GLY A 248 6.16 26.31 -5.81
CA GLY A 248 5.20 25.94 -6.81
C GLY A 248 5.06 24.44 -7.10
N ASP A 249 5.92 23.55 -6.55
CA ASP A 249 5.81 22.11 -6.81
C ASP A 249 4.60 21.50 -6.09
N ALA A 250 4.21 21.99 -4.93
CA ALA A 250 2.96 21.56 -4.26
C ALA A 250 1.72 21.90 -5.10
N GLU A 251 1.69 23.10 -5.71
CA GLU A 251 0.61 23.52 -6.60
C GLU A 251 0.56 22.66 -7.87
N LYS A 252 1.72 22.38 -8.49
CA LYS A 252 1.80 21.50 -9.67
C LYS A 252 1.33 20.08 -9.35
N LEU A 253 1.75 19.53 -8.19
CA LEU A 253 1.30 18.22 -7.73
C LEU A 253 -0.22 18.20 -7.56
N PHE A 254 -0.77 19.19 -6.85
CA PHE A 254 -2.21 19.33 -6.68
C PHE A 254 -2.94 19.35 -8.03
N GLN A 255 -2.58 20.25 -8.94
CA GLN A 255 -3.20 20.42 -10.25
C GLN A 255 -3.10 19.13 -11.11
N SER A 256 -1.99 18.40 -11.01
CA SER A 256 -1.80 17.15 -11.77
C SER A 256 -2.66 15.99 -11.28
N LEU A 257 -3.09 16.03 -10.02
CA LEU A 257 -3.86 14.96 -9.36
C LEU A 257 -5.34 15.31 -9.20
N GLU A 258 -5.69 16.60 -9.25
CA GLU A 258 -7.07 17.05 -9.08
C GLU A 258 -7.99 16.40 -10.11
N GLY A 259 -9.06 15.76 -9.62
CA GLY A 259 -10.05 15.10 -10.46
C GLY A 259 -9.58 13.85 -11.20
N LYS A 260 -8.41 13.33 -10.90
CA LYS A 260 -7.90 12.09 -11.53
C LYS A 260 -8.39 10.82 -10.83
N GLY A 261 -9.15 10.92 -9.73
CA GLY A 261 -9.73 9.77 -9.03
C GLY A 261 -8.70 8.83 -8.41
N THR A 262 -7.51 9.32 -8.06
CA THR A 262 -6.43 8.51 -7.47
C THR A 262 -6.79 7.99 -6.08
N GLY A 263 -7.72 8.63 -5.38
CA GLY A 263 -8.03 8.39 -3.97
C GLY A 263 -6.90 8.80 -3.02
N TRP A 264 -5.92 9.56 -3.51
CA TRP A 264 -4.83 10.08 -2.71
C TRP A 264 -5.21 11.42 -2.11
N CYS A 265 -5.02 11.59 -0.79
CA CYS A 265 -5.32 12.87 -0.13
C CYS A 265 -4.45 14.04 -0.67
N THR A 266 -3.32 13.77 -1.33
CA THR A 266 -2.52 14.75 -2.07
C THR A 266 -3.24 15.39 -3.26
N ALA A 267 -4.42 14.92 -3.65
CA ALA A 267 -5.32 15.62 -4.55
C ALA A 267 -5.97 16.87 -3.90
N GLY A 268 -5.81 17.09 -2.57
CA GLY A 268 -6.16 18.31 -1.88
C GLY A 268 -4.96 19.26 -1.74
N HIS A 269 -5.13 20.56 -2.01
CA HIS A 269 -4.03 21.55 -2.02
C HIS A 269 -3.23 21.58 -0.71
N SER A 270 -3.89 21.71 0.45
CA SER A 270 -3.22 21.74 1.75
C SER A 270 -2.45 20.46 2.08
N THR A 271 -2.98 19.31 1.64
CA THR A 271 -2.34 18.01 1.84
C THR A 271 -1.14 17.85 0.91
N ALA A 272 -1.23 18.28 -0.34
CA ALA A 272 -0.10 18.31 -1.27
C ALA A 272 1.05 19.15 -0.69
N GLN A 273 0.75 20.33 -0.16
CA GLN A 273 1.73 21.20 0.48
C GLN A 273 2.41 20.50 1.67
N THR A 274 1.64 19.95 2.60
CA THR A 274 2.18 19.23 3.78
C THR A 274 3.08 18.04 3.36
N GLN A 275 2.72 17.33 2.31
CA GLN A 275 3.51 16.18 1.84
C GLN A 275 4.85 16.62 1.22
N ILE A 276 4.84 17.69 0.40
CA ILE A 276 6.07 18.25 -0.21
C ILE A 276 6.97 18.91 0.85
N GLU A 277 6.40 19.50 1.89
CA GLU A 277 7.19 20.03 3.02
C GLU A 277 7.93 18.90 3.79
N SER A 278 7.37 17.70 3.81
CA SER A 278 7.94 16.54 4.52
C SER A 278 9.03 15.80 3.74
N GLY A 279 9.07 15.90 2.42
CA GLY A 279 10.04 15.23 1.56
C GLY A 279 9.69 15.32 0.09
N ASP A 280 10.57 14.82 -0.76
CA ASP A 280 10.31 14.69 -2.19
C ASP A 280 9.10 13.79 -2.47
N PHE A 281 8.38 14.09 -3.55
CA PHE A 281 7.24 13.31 -3.97
C PHE A 281 7.38 12.93 -5.44
N TYR A 282 7.23 11.64 -5.76
CA TYR A 282 7.34 11.14 -7.12
C TYR A 282 6.00 10.58 -7.57
N VAL A 283 5.57 10.91 -8.78
CA VAL A 283 4.37 10.32 -9.40
C VAL A 283 4.72 9.75 -10.75
N TYR A 284 4.29 8.52 -11.01
CA TYR A 284 4.36 7.89 -12.32
C TYR A 284 3.07 8.15 -13.08
N TYR A 285 3.19 8.81 -14.21
CA TYR A 285 2.10 9.08 -15.12
C TYR A 285 2.24 8.21 -16.36
N THR A 286 1.18 7.50 -16.71
CA THR A 286 1.10 6.84 -18.02
C THR A 286 0.67 7.84 -19.08
N ASN A 287 1.14 7.60 -20.31
CA ASN A 287 0.83 8.47 -21.44
C ASN A 287 -0.62 8.32 -21.87
N ASP A 288 -1.23 9.42 -22.25
CA ASP A 288 -2.53 9.44 -22.92
C ASP A 288 -2.40 9.11 -24.43
N SER A 289 -3.50 9.21 -25.17
CA SER A 289 -3.53 8.94 -26.62
C SER A 289 -2.69 9.90 -27.45
N SER A 290 -2.29 11.07 -26.91
CA SER A 290 -1.39 12.03 -27.55
C SER A 290 0.08 11.78 -27.24
N GLY A 291 0.36 10.85 -26.31
CA GLY A 291 1.72 10.53 -25.84
C GLY A 291 2.18 11.36 -24.67
N GLU A 292 1.30 12.18 -24.07
CA GLU A 292 1.63 13.02 -22.92
C GLU A 292 1.37 12.27 -21.60
N PRO A 293 2.26 12.39 -20.59
CA PRO A 293 2.15 11.70 -19.30
C PRO A 293 1.12 12.39 -18.39
N THR A 294 -0.15 12.05 -18.56
CA THR A 294 -1.28 12.74 -17.90
C THR A 294 -2.06 11.90 -16.90
N GLN A 295 -1.87 10.56 -16.88
CA GLN A 295 -2.66 9.65 -16.05
C GLN A 295 -1.84 9.12 -14.88
N PRO A 296 -2.03 9.62 -13.64
CA PRO A 296 -1.28 9.18 -12.48
C PRO A 296 -1.63 7.73 -12.12
N ARG A 297 -0.62 6.89 -11.88
CA ARG A 297 -0.78 5.46 -11.57
C ARG A 297 -0.08 5.05 -10.28
N LEU A 298 1.07 5.63 -9.99
CA LEU A 298 1.87 5.35 -8.80
C LEU A 298 2.34 6.63 -8.17
N ALA A 299 2.50 6.63 -6.85
CA ALA A 299 3.19 7.68 -6.14
C ALA A 299 4.17 7.08 -5.12
N ILE A 300 5.32 7.73 -4.95
CA ILE A 300 6.29 7.48 -3.88
C ILE A 300 6.47 8.76 -3.10
N ARG A 301 6.18 8.72 -1.79
CA ARG A 301 6.44 9.81 -0.87
C ARG A 301 7.73 9.54 -0.12
N MET A 302 8.61 10.50 -0.09
CA MET A 302 9.82 10.45 0.72
C MET A 302 9.59 11.15 2.07
N ASP A 303 10.25 10.66 3.11
CA ASP A 303 10.31 11.28 4.43
C ASP A 303 11.74 11.78 4.67
N GLY A 304 11.96 13.11 4.66
CA GLY A 304 13.27 13.71 4.93
C GLY A 304 14.38 13.13 4.07
N ASP A 305 15.53 12.86 4.67
CA ASP A 305 16.77 12.43 4.01
C ASP A 305 16.68 11.11 3.22
N ASN A 306 15.99 11.13 2.08
CA ASN A 306 15.86 10.02 1.11
C ASN A 306 15.21 8.72 1.62
N ARG A 307 14.52 8.74 2.75
CA ARG A 307 13.81 7.58 3.26
C ARG A 307 12.45 7.43 2.54
N ILE A 308 12.14 6.22 2.05
CA ILE A 308 10.83 5.94 1.46
C ILE A 308 9.78 5.85 2.58
N GLY A 309 8.89 6.85 2.63
CA GLY A 309 7.80 6.92 3.60
C GLY A 309 6.59 6.11 3.17
N GLU A 310 6.22 6.16 1.89
CA GLU A 310 5.01 5.52 1.39
C GLU A 310 5.04 5.29 -0.12
N VAL A 311 4.44 4.17 -0.57
CA VAL A 311 4.13 3.93 -1.98
C VAL A 311 2.62 3.77 -2.12
N ARG A 312 2.03 4.46 -3.08
CA ARG A 312 0.60 4.47 -3.37
C ARG A 312 0.34 4.07 -4.81
N GLY A 313 -0.69 3.26 -5.02
CA GLY A 313 -1.27 2.96 -6.32
C GLY A 313 -2.72 3.43 -6.39
N ILE A 314 -3.41 3.08 -7.46
CA ILE A 314 -4.80 3.48 -7.73
C ILE A 314 -5.81 2.34 -7.51
N LEU A 315 -5.38 1.16 -7.10
CA LEU A 315 -6.31 0.08 -6.73
C LEU A 315 -6.97 0.36 -5.38
N PRO A 316 -8.04 -0.37 -5.01
CA PRO A 316 -8.63 -0.30 -3.68
C PRO A 316 -7.56 -0.37 -2.59
N HIS A 317 -7.74 0.43 -1.53
CA HIS A 317 -6.75 0.62 -0.46
C HIS A 317 -5.41 1.20 -0.96
N GLN A 318 -5.42 1.93 -2.08
CA GLN A 318 -4.24 2.51 -2.74
C GLN A 318 -3.19 1.45 -3.11
N GLY A 319 -3.67 0.23 -3.45
CA GLY A 319 -2.84 -0.86 -3.92
C GLY A 319 -2.20 -0.56 -5.27
N VAL A 320 -1.01 -1.11 -5.48
CA VAL A 320 -0.29 -0.99 -6.74
C VAL A 320 -0.86 -1.99 -7.75
N GLU A 321 -1.11 -1.54 -8.97
CA GLU A 321 -1.54 -2.42 -10.06
C GLU A 321 -0.40 -3.37 -10.45
N PRO A 322 -0.69 -4.67 -10.71
CA PRO A 322 0.35 -5.63 -11.09
C PRO A 322 1.19 -5.18 -12.30
N VAL A 323 0.56 -4.51 -13.26
CA VAL A 323 1.24 -4.02 -14.47
C VAL A 323 2.18 -2.85 -14.20
N MET A 324 2.07 -2.19 -13.04
CA MET A 324 2.95 -1.10 -12.61
C MET A 324 4.13 -1.58 -11.75
N GLN A 325 4.21 -2.88 -11.45
CA GLN A 325 5.25 -3.41 -10.58
C GLN A 325 6.66 -3.18 -11.15
N GLU A 326 6.84 -3.34 -12.45
CA GLU A 326 8.12 -3.13 -13.11
C GLU A 326 8.58 -1.66 -13.04
N ALA A 327 7.66 -0.72 -13.30
CA ALA A 327 7.95 0.71 -13.18
C ALA A 327 8.29 1.09 -11.72
N LEU A 328 7.59 0.50 -10.74
CA LEU A 328 7.87 0.70 -9.33
C LEU A 328 9.23 0.14 -8.93
N ASP A 329 9.54 -1.11 -9.29
CA ASP A 329 10.79 -1.77 -8.92
C ASP A 329 12.00 -1.07 -9.56
N GLY A 330 11.85 -0.59 -10.80
CA GLY A 330 12.84 0.25 -11.47
C GLY A 330 13.15 1.52 -10.68
N LYS A 331 12.11 2.24 -10.24
CA LYS A 331 12.28 3.47 -9.45
C LYS A 331 12.84 3.21 -8.06
N LEU A 332 12.35 2.16 -7.38
CA LEU A 332 12.85 1.80 -6.05
C LEU A 332 14.35 1.46 -6.09
N SER A 333 14.84 0.85 -7.17
CA SER A 333 16.27 0.51 -7.29
C SER A 333 17.20 1.73 -7.26
N GLU A 334 16.70 2.92 -7.63
CA GLU A 334 17.46 4.16 -7.55
C GLU A 334 17.76 4.60 -6.10
N PHE A 335 16.97 4.12 -5.13
CA PHE A 335 17.08 4.46 -3.70
C PHE A 335 17.98 3.49 -2.90
N GLY A 336 18.61 2.51 -3.55
CA GLY A 336 19.60 1.62 -2.91
C GLY A 336 19.05 0.86 -1.69
N GLY A 337 19.75 0.91 -0.56
CA GLY A 337 19.37 0.19 0.67
C GLY A 337 18.00 0.58 1.25
N GLU A 338 17.49 1.77 0.96
CA GLU A 338 16.15 2.20 1.38
C GLU A 338 15.05 1.38 0.69
N ALA A 339 15.30 0.91 -0.53
CA ALA A 339 14.37 0.01 -1.21
C ALA A 339 14.19 -1.32 -0.46
N ASP A 340 15.28 -1.88 0.07
CA ASP A 340 15.23 -3.14 0.83
C ASP A 340 14.55 -2.94 2.18
N ALA A 341 14.84 -1.81 2.85
CA ALA A 341 14.13 -1.42 4.08
C ALA A 341 12.63 -1.24 3.82
N TYR A 342 12.25 -0.60 2.73
CA TYR A 342 10.85 -0.45 2.34
C TYR A 342 10.18 -1.82 2.04
N ARG A 343 10.86 -2.70 1.29
CA ARG A 343 10.34 -4.05 0.98
C ARG A 343 10.10 -4.86 2.26
N LYS A 344 11.05 -4.79 3.22
CA LYS A 344 10.89 -5.44 4.51
C LYS A 344 9.66 -4.90 5.26
N LYS A 345 9.53 -3.58 5.41
CA LYS A 345 8.38 -2.95 6.07
C LYS A 345 7.05 -3.35 5.42
N ARG A 346 7.00 -3.33 4.09
CA ARG A 346 5.79 -3.74 3.34
C ARG A 346 5.42 -5.20 3.61
N GLU A 347 6.41 -6.09 3.62
CA GLU A 347 6.17 -7.51 3.89
C GLU A 347 5.75 -7.74 5.33
N ASP A 348 6.42 -7.13 6.31
CA ASP A 348 6.06 -7.20 7.72
C ASP A 348 4.61 -6.73 7.95
N MET A 349 4.20 -5.61 7.35
CA MET A 349 2.84 -5.09 7.45
C MET A 349 1.81 -6.00 6.77
N ARG A 350 2.15 -6.60 5.64
CA ARG A 350 1.31 -7.58 4.96
C ARG A 350 1.08 -8.82 5.84
N MET A 351 2.14 -9.34 6.45
CA MET A 351 2.07 -10.48 7.35
C MET A 351 1.27 -10.16 8.61
N LEU A 352 1.47 -8.97 9.20
CA LEU A 352 0.71 -8.54 10.38
C LEU A 352 -0.79 -8.41 10.08
N THR A 353 -1.16 -7.88 8.91
CA THR A 353 -2.55 -7.84 8.45
C THR A 353 -3.15 -9.24 8.24
N ALA A 354 -2.33 -10.19 7.77
CA ALA A 354 -2.77 -11.59 7.65
C ALA A 354 -3.06 -12.22 9.03
N LEU A 355 -2.23 -11.92 10.05
CA LEU A 355 -2.47 -12.37 11.43
C LEU A 355 -3.76 -11.78 12.02
N GLU A 356 -4.01 -10.50 11.79
CA GLU A 356 -5.25 -9.83 12.22
C GLU A 356 -6.48 -10.50 11.60
N LYS A 357 -6.41 -10.84 10.31
CA LYS A 357 -7.45 -11.58 9.59
C LYS A 357 -7.69 -12.98 10.16
N LYS A 358 -6.61 -13.74 10.44
CA LYS A 358 -6.69 -15.05 11.07
C LYS A 358 -7.38 -14.97 12.44
N ARG A 359 -7.00 -13.99 13.27
CA ARG A 359 -7.66 -13.76 14.56
C ARG A 359 -9.15 -13.45 14.40
N GLY A 360 -9.52 -12.58 13.44
CA GLY A 360 -10.91 -12.23 13.15
C GLY A 360 -11.77 -13.39 12.67
N ASN A 361 -11.15 -14.44 12.08
CA ASN A 361 -11.81 -15.66 11.61
C ASN A 361 -11.69 -16.83 12.60
N ASP A 362 -11.15 -16.62 13.81
CA ASP A 362 -10.83 -17.66 14.79
C ASP A 362 -9.92 -18.80 14.23
N GLU A 363 -9.06 -18.48 13.28
CA GLU A 363 -8.10 -19.41 12.71
C GLU A 363 -6.86 -19.55 13.63
N PRO A 364 -6.35 -20.78 13.84
CA PRO A 364 -5.17 -20.98 14.69
C PRO A 364 -3.91 -20.41 14.03
N PHE A 365 -3.05 -19.81 14.86
CA PHE A 365 -1.74 -19.31 14.40
C PHE A 365 -0.77 -20.48 14.23
N THR A 366 -0.05 -20.48 13.12
CA THR A 366 1.03 -21.42 12.84
C THR A 366 2.30 -21.05 13.61
N LYS A 367 3.32 -21.93 13.58
CA LYS A 367 4.64 -21.61 14.15
C LYS A 367 5.21 -20.31 13.55
N ASP A 368 5.14 -20.16 12.23
CA ASP A 368 5.70 -18.98 11.55
C ASP A 368 4.93 -17.70 11.92
N ASP A 369 3.61 -17.79 12.08
CA ASP A 369 2.79 -16.71 12.58
C ASP A 369 3.23 -16.24 13.98
N LEU A 370 3.49 -17.20 14.87
CA LEU A 370 3.93 -16.90 16.24
C LEU A 370 5.39 -16.39 16.28
N VAL A 371 6.27 -16.96 15.47
CA VAL A 371 7.66 -16.48 15.33
C VAL A 371 7.68 -15.02 14.87
N LEU A 372 6.82 -14.64 13.91
CA LEU A 372 6.65 -13.26 13.51
C LEU A 372 6.05 -12.42 14.63
N LEU A 373 4.88 -12.81 15.17
CA LEU A 373 4.16 -12.04 16.18
C LEU A 373 5.00 -11.73 17.42
N TYR A 374 5.81 -12.70 17.87
CA TYR A 374 6.72 -12.55 19.02
C TYR A 374 8.11 -12.03 18.64
N GLU A 375 8.31 -11.61 17.37
CA GLU A 375 9.55 -10.99 16.88
C GLU A 375 10.81 -11.81 17.15
N ILE A 376 10.71 -13.14 17.07
CA ILE A 376 11.78 -14.07 17.46
C ILE A 376 13.01 -13.93 16.55
N ASN A 377 12.82 -13.79 15.24
CA ASN A 377 13.87 -13.68 14.22
C ASN A 377 14.26 -12.24 13.88
N GLY A 378 13.47 -11.27 14.31
CA GLY A 378 13.71 -9.85 14.04
C GLY A 378 12.48 -9.02 14.35
N THR A 379 12.68 -7.73 14.52
CA THR A 379 11.61 -6.78 14.80
C THR A 379 10.68 -6.62 13.58
N ILE A 380 9.38 -6.51 13.85
CA ILE A 380 8.39 -6.10 12.85
C ILE A 380 8.56 -4.61 12.62
N GLU A 381 8.87 -4.25 11.37
CA GLU A 381 9.07 -2.86 10.99
C GLU A 381 7.81 -2.29 10.32
N GLY A 382 7.29 -1.18 10.86
CA GLY A 382 6.19 -0.42 10.29
C GLY A 382 6.67 0.85 9.57
N PHE A 383 5.72 1.56 8.98
CA PHE A 383 5.98 2.85 8.32
C PHE A 383 5.91 4.04 9.31
N GLY A 384 5.45 3.82 10.54
CA GLY A 384 5.40 4.82 11.59
C GLY A 384 6.69 4.91 12.41
N TYR A 385 6.77 5.93 13.27
CA TYR A 385 7.89 6.09 14.22
C TYR A 385 7.76 5.19 15.46
N GLN A 386 6.57 4.66 15.71
CA GLN A 386 6.27 3.81 16.85
C GLN A 386 6.01 2.38 16.38
N LYS A 387 6.15 1.44 17.31
CA LYS A 387 5.77 0.05 17.10
C LYS A 387 4.28 -0.04 16.75
N ASP A 388 3.94 -0.89 15.78
CA ASP A 388 2.55 -1.05 15.35
C ASP A 388 1.70 -1.61 16.51
N PRO A 389 0.62 -0.93 16.93
CA PRO A 389 -0.20 -1.33 18.08
C PRO A 389 -0.87 -2.70 17.88
N ARG A 390 -1.06 -3.14 16.64
CA ARG A 390 -1.63 -4.47 16.35
C ARG A 390 -0.80 -5.62 16.91
N ILE A 391 0.51 -5.42 17.09
CA ILE A 391 1.40 -6.45 17.68
C ILE A 391 0.95 -6.75 19.11
N ASP A 392 0.74 -5.71 19.91
CA ASP A 392 0.29 -5.88 21.30
C ASP A 392 -1.17 -6.34 21.36
N GLU A 393 -2.04 -5.81 20.51
CA GLU A 393 -3.44 -6.24 20.37
C GLU A 393 -3.54 -7.74 20.02
N LEU A 394 -2.69 -8.25 19.12
CA LEU A 394 -2.67 -9.65 18.73
C LEU A 394 -2.11 -10.57 19.81
N ARG A 395 -1.14 -10.08 20.62
CA ARG A 395 -0.61 -10.79 21.78
C ARG A 395 -1.60 -10.82 22.96
N GLN A 396 -2.46 -9.81 23.06
CA GLN A 396 -3.42 -9.70 24.16
C GLN A 396 -4.40 -10.88 24.16
N GLY A 397 -4.56 -11.52 25.33
CA GLY A 397 -5.44 -12.67 25.50
C GLY A 397 -4.88 -14.01 25.03
N ARG A 398 -3.64 -14.05 24.52
CA ARG A 398 -2.96 -15.30 24.17
C ARG A 398 -2.29 -15.93 25.40
N ASN A 399 -2.20 -17.25 25.37
CA ASN A 399 -1.43 -18.01 26.36
C ASN A 399 0.04 -18.11 25.91
N THR A 400 0.89 -17.22 26.42
CA THR A 400 2.30 -17.14 26.05
C THR A 400 3.05 -18.46 26.31
N GLU A 401 2.68 -19.22 27.36
CA GLU A 401 3.29 -20.53 27.66
C GLU A 401 2.99 -21.56 26.58
N GLU A 402 1.75 -21.62 26.09
CA GLU A 402 1.38 -22.51 24.99
C GLU A 402 2.04 -22.08 23.67
N ASP A 403 2.11 -20.77 23.43
CA ASP A 403 2.76 -20.24 22.23
C ASP A 403 4.27 -20.56 22.21
N MET A 404 4.95 -20.51 23.37
CA MET A 404 6.36 -20.93 23.49
C MET A 404 6.57 -22.40 23.07
N LEU A 405 5.65 -23.30 23.38
CA LEU A 405 5.77 -24.71 22.99
C LEU A 405 5.78 -24.87 21.47
N VAL A 406 4.95 -24.09 20.80
CA VAL A 406 4.87 -24.09 19.32
C VAL A 406 6.12 -23.43 18.71
N ILE A 407 6.52 -22.26 19.21
CA ILE A 407 7.68 -21.50 18.73
C ILE A 407 8.96 -22.32 18.85
N PHE A 408 9.21 -22.90 20.03
CA PHE A 408 10.43 -23.65 20.31
C PHE A 408 10.36 -25.12 19.83
N ALA A 409 9.22 -25.55 19.32
CA ALA A 409 8.96 -26.93 18.91
C ALA A 409 9.34 -27.93 20.01
N CYS A 410 8.80 -27.72 21.22
CA CYS A 410 9.17 -28.46 22.41
C CYS A 410 7.96 -28.78 23.30
N THR A 411 8.16 -29.66 24.28
CA THR A 411 7.17 -29.90 25.34
C THR A 411 7.45 -28.97 26.54
N ARG A 412 6.51 -28.92 27.47
CA ARG A 412 6.59 -28.08 28.65
C ARG A 412 7.81 -28.45 29.55
N GLU A 413 8.12 -29.75 29.63
CA GLU A 413 9.26 -30.30 30.38
C GLU A 413 10.63 -29.94 29.79
N GLN A 414 10.64 -29.50 28.52
CA GLN A 414 11.83 -29.08 27.80
C GLN A 414 12.12 -27.57 27.95
N ILE A 415 11.23 -26.83 28.60
CA ILE A 415 11.45 -25.43 28.96
C ILE A 415 11.87 -25.37 30.44
N ALA A 416 13.09 -24.91 30.71
CA ALA A 416 13.57 -24.71 32.07
C ALA A 416 13.34 -23.24 32.49
N HIS A 417 12.80 -23.02 33.68
CA HIS A 417 12.59 -21.69 34.28
C HIS A 417 13.55 -21.37 35.42
N VAL A 418 14.19 -22.41 35.97
CA VAL A 418 15.21 -22.31 37.02
C VAL A 418 16.36 -23.27 36.71
N PRO A 419 17.58 -23.00 37.17
CA PRO A 419 18.75 -23.83 36.84
C PRO A 419 18.63 -25.31 37.24
N SER A 420 17.81 -25.64 38.24
CA SER A 420 17.58 -27.03 38.67
C SER A 420 16.74 -27.86 37.68
N GLN A 421 16.05 -27.23 36.73
CA GLN A 421 15.28 -27.90 35.71
C GLN A 421 16.09 -28.18 34.43
N ILE A 422 17.28 -27.59 34.33
CA ILE A 422 18.13 -27.76 33.15
C ILE A 422 18.67 -29.20 33.11
N ASN A 423 18.47 -29.84 31.94
CA ASN A 423 18.97 -31.18 31.66
C ASN A 423 19.31 -31.29 30.16
N GLU A 424 19.79 -32.47 29.74
CA GLU A 424 20.19 -32.74 28.35
C GLU A 424 19.05 -32.57 27.30
N ASN A 425 17.78 -32.63 27.72
CA ASN A 425 16.60 -32.47 26.85
C ASN A 425 16.09 -31.02 26.83
N THR A 426 16.71 -30.10 27.56
CA THR A 426 16.29 -28.69 27.63
C THR A 426 16.43 -28.01 26.25
N LYS A 427 15.34 -27.45 25.70
CA LYS A 427 15.31 -26.73 24.42
C LYS A 427 15.18 -25.22 24.59
N ALA A 428 14.72 -24.77 25.77
CA ALA A 428 14.62 -23.34 26.08
C ALA A 428 14.88 -23.10 27.55
N TYR A 429 15.46 -21.95 27.87
CA TYR A 429 15.53 -21.41 29.21
C TYR A 429 14.84 -20.05 29.25
N VAL A 430 13.85 -19.92 30.10
CA VAL A 430 13.08 -18.67 30.28
C VAL A 430 13.04 -18.38 31.79
N GLY A 431 14.01 -17.62 32.27
CA GLY A 431 14.15 -17.38 33.71
C GLY A 431 15.28 -16.41 34.04
N GLN A 432 15.39 -16.08 35.33
CA GLN A 432 16.42 -15.17 35.83
C GLN A 432 17.82 -15.76 35.65
N LEU A 433 18.82 -14.90 35.38
CA LEU A 433 20.22 -15.30 35.30
C LEU A 433 20.79 -15.51 36.71
N GLU A 434 20.80 -16.75 37.15
CA GLU A 434 21.37 -17.15 38.44
C GLU A 434 22.86 -17.45 38.32
N PRO A 435 23.63 -17.52 39.46
CA PRO A 435 25.05 -17.85 39.45
C PRO A 435 25.36 -19.14 38.68
N CYS A 436 26.43 -19.10 37.87
CA CYS A 436 26.92 -20.20 37.03
C CYS A 436 25.90 -20.70 35.99
N ILE A 437 24.90 -19.89 35.61
CA ILE A 437 23.85 -20.31 34.65
C ILE A 437 24.43 -20.70 33.30
N PHE A 438 25.37 -19.89 32.75
CA PHE A 438 25.95 -20.15 31.43
C PHE A 438 26.82 -21.39 31.35
N GLN A 439 27.30 -21.91 32.50
CA GLN A 439 27.99 -23.20 32.56
C GLN A 439 27.04 -24.40 32.59
N LYS A 440 25.76 -24.17 32.97
CA LYS A 440 24.73 -25.21 33.06
C LYS A 440 23.92 -25.33 31.81
N LEU A 441 23.80 -24.24 31.03
CA LEU A 441 23.05 -24.24 29.79
C LEU A 441 23.75 -25.10 28.73
N PRO A 442 23.03 -25.97 28.00
CA PRO A 442 23.58 -26.70 26.85
C PRO A 442 24.21 -25.75 25.84
N GLU A 443 25.34 -26.14 25.24
CA GLU A 443 26.06 -25.29 24.27
C GLU A 443 25.20 -24.89 23.07
N ASN A 444 24.35 -25.78 22.61
CA ASN A 444 23.49 -25.59 21.42
C ASN A 444 22.11 -25.01 21.75
N LEU A 445 21.90 -24.47 22.96
CA LEU A 445 20.61 -23.94 23.36
C LEU A 445 20.36 -22.58 22.67
N GLU A 446 19.41 -22.52 21.71
CA GLU A 446 19.10 -21.31 20.93
C GLU A 446 18.18 -20.33 21.66
N HIS A 447 17.33 -20.85 22.56
CA HIS A 447 16.25 -20.11 23.17
C HIS A 447 16.56 -19.82 24.64
N VAL A 448 17.24 -18.70 24.89
CA VAL A 448 17.55 -18.22 26.25
C VAL A 448 16.93 -16.84 26.43
N TYR A 449 16.06 -16.71 27.45
CA TYR A 449 15.35 -15.46 27.73
C TYR A 449 15.37 -15.16 29.23
N THR A 450 15.55 -13.90 29.62
CA THR A 450 15.27 -13.47 31.00
C THR A 450 13.81 -13.12 31.21
N SER A 451 13.10 -12.77 30.11
CA SER A 451 11.65 -12.59 30.02
C SER A 451 11.25 -12.76 28.56
N PHE A 452 10.39 -13.71 28.25
CA PHE A 452 9.89 -13.92 26.88
C PHE A 452 8.73 -12.94 26.59
N PRO A 453 8.66 -12.36 25.38
CA PRO A 453 9.59 -12.53 24.24
C PRO A 453 10.73 -11.48 24.16
N GLU A 454 10.69 -10.41 24.97
CA GLU A 454 11.48 -9.19 24.74
C GLU A 454 12.95 -9.32 25.10
N LYS A 455 13.27 -10.17 26.09
CA LYS A 455 14.61 -10.25 26.68
C LYS A 455 15.35 -11.51 26.27
N LYS A 456 15.55 -11.66 24.96
CA LYS A 456 16.35 -12.76 24.40
C LYS A 456 17.85 -12.52 24.65
N ILE A 457 18.51 -13.49 25.24
CA ILE A 457 19.95 -13.51 25.34
C ILE A 457 20.51 -14.08 24.04
N ARG A 458 21.26 -13.27 23.34
CA ARG A 458 21.88 -13.70 22.07
C ARG A 458 23.14 -14.49 22.35
N ARG A 459 23.26 -15.63 21.69
CA ARG A 459 24.45 -16.49 21.68
C ARG A 459 24.96 -16.61 20.27
N GLU A 460 26.22 -16.34 20.04
CA GLU A 460 26.79 -16.32 18.69
C GLU A 460 28.18 -16.97 18.74
N ASN A 461 28.42 -17.96 17.88
CA ASN A 461 29.74 -18.57 17.75
C ASN A 461 30.62 -17.71 16.86
N VAL A 462 31.84 -17.48 17.23
CA VAL A 462 32.81 -16.74 16.43
C VAL A 462 34.13 -17.50 16.41
N GLU A 463 34.77 -17.60 15.27
CA GLU A 463 36.12 -18.13 15.14
C GLU A 463 37.13 -17.04 15.54
N ILE A 464 37.94 -17.34 16.53
CA ILE A 464 39.01 -16.47 17.07
C ILE A 464 40.35 -17.17 16.97
N GLY A 465 41.44 -16.44 17.14
CA GLY A 465 42.79 -17.00 17.08
C GLY A 465 43.32 -17.24 15.66
N GLY A 466 44.56 -17.71 15.58
CA GLY A 466 45.21 -18.11 14.34
C GLY A 466 45.62 -16.96 13.38
N LYS A 467 45.30 -15.69 13.72
CA LYS A 467 45.61 -14.53 12.88
C LYS A 467 46.43 -13.48 13.63
N SER A 468 47.40 -12.89 12.95
CA SER A 468 48.13 -11.75 13.52
C SER A 468 47.30 -10.45 13.43
N ALA A 469 47.75 -9.43 14.20
CA ALA A 469 47.13 -8.11 14.13
C ALA A 469 47.11 -7.53 12.72
N GLU A 470 48.18 -7.71 11.95
CA GLU A 470 48.31 -7.23 10.57
C GLU A 470 47.34 -7.96 9.63
N GLN A 471 47.16 -9.27 9.80
CA GLN A 471 46.19 -10.05 9.03
C GLN A 471 44.75 -9.60 9.32
N LEU A 472 44.39 -9.38 10.59
CA LEU A 472 43.08 -8.88 10.99
C LEU A 472 42.79 -7.49 10.41
N ILE A 473 43.78 -6.58 10.44
CA ILE A 473 43.65 -5.25 9.81
C ILE A 473 43.41 -5.38 8.32
N SER A 474 44.21 -6.21 7.62
CA SER A 474 44.09 -6.41 6.17
C SER A 474 42.76 -7.02 5.76
N GLU A 475 42.25 -7.99 6.51
CA GLU A 475 40.93 -8.60 6.27
C GLU A 475 39.78 -7.61 6.46
N MET A 476 39.83 -6.78 7.54
CA MET A 476 38.82 -5.75 7.77
C MET A 476 38.83 -4.69 6.68
N GLU A 477 40.00 -4.25 6.22
CA GLU A 477 40.15 -3.31 5.09
C GLU A 477 39.59 -3.90 3.79
N THR A 478 39.92 -5.16 3.51
CA THR A 478 39.41 -5.88 2.34
C THR A 478 37.88 -6.03 2.37
N ALA A 479 37.31 -6.19 3.57
CA ALA A 479 35.87 -6.23 3.80
C ALA A 479 35.20 -4.83 3.77
N GLY A 480 35.96 -3.76 3.47
CA GLY A 480 35.42 -2.39 3.44
C GLY A 480 35.11 -1.78 4.81
N ILE A 481 35.63 -2.38 5.90
CA ILE A 481 35.40 -1.89 7.27
C ILE A 481 36.39 -0.73 7.54
N ASN A 482 35.85 0.44 7.88
CA ASN A 482 36.67 1.59 8.25
C ASN A 482 37.23 1.40 9.67
N ILE A 483 38.56 1.38 9.80
CA ILE A 483 39.30 1.21 11.05
C ILE A 483 39.92 2.55 11.45
N SER A 484 39.51 3.10 12.61
CA SER A 484 40.10 4.34 13.12
C SER A 484 41.58 4.16 13.50
N ASP A 485 42.35 5.25 13.50
CA ASP A 485 43.75 5.24 13.90
C ASP A 485 43.94 4.75 15.33
N TYR A 486 42.99 5.07 16.22
CA TYR A 486 42.98 4.56 17.59
C TYR A 486 42.90 3.02 17.63
N VAL A 487 41.98 2.43 16.88
CA VAL A 487 41.86 0.95 16.82
C VAL A 487 43.10 0.32 16.19
N ARG A 488 43.70 0.94 15.16
CA ARG A 488 44.96 0.48 14.57
C ARG A 488 46.11 0.48 15.58
N SER A 489 46.20 1.53 16.40
CA SER A 489 47.19 1.64 17.45
C SER A 489 46.98 0.54 18.52
N MET A 490 45.73 0.33 18.92
CA MET A 490 45.36 -0.70 19.88
C MET A 490 45.72 -2.13 19.39
N LEU A 491 45.45 -2.44 18.13
CA LEU A 491 45.80 -3.75 17.53
C LEU A 491 47.31 -3.98 17.41
N LYS A 492 48.12 -2.92 17.33
CA LYS A 492 49.59 -2.97 17.29
C LYS A 492 50.23 -2.92 18.69
N ASN A 493 49.44 -2.74 19.73
CA ASN A 493 49.95 -2.68 21.11
C ASN A 493 50.49 -4.06 21.56
N ARG A 494 51.51 -4.08 22.42
CA ARG A 494 52.11 -5.31 22.94
C ARG A 494 51.13 -6.13 23.79
N GLU A 495 50.14 -5.52 24.35
CA GLU A 495 49.11 -6.18 25.17
C GLU A 495 48.03 -6.85 24.28
N PHE A 496 47.97 -6.51 22.98
CA PHE A 496 47.12 -7.22 22.04
C PHE A 496 47.76 -8.56 21.66
N VAL A 497 47.34 -9.61 22.33
CA VAL A 497 47.85 -10.96 22.11
C VAL A 497 46.74 -11.83 21.54
N PRO A 498 46.67 -12.00 20.21
CA PRO A 498 45.70 -12.90 19.61
C PRO A 498 45.99 -14.37 19.93
N GLY A 499 44.95 -15.20 19.89
CA GLY A 499 45.08 -16.65 20.06
C GLY A 499 46.01 -17.25 18.99
N LYS A 500 46.85 -18.22 19.39
CA LYS A 500 47.83 -18.86 18.48
C LYS A 500 47.17 -19.80 17.49
N ASN A 501 46.13 -20.51 17.92
CA ASN A 501 45.40 -21.48 17.09
C ASN A 501 43.98 -20.99 16.87
N PRO A 502 43.38 -21.28 15.72
CA PRO A 502 41.93 -21.05 15.51
C PRO A 502 41.12 -21.89 16.51
N GLU A 503 40.17 -21.25 17.15
CA GLU A 503 39.18 -21.89 18.01
C GLU A 503 37.81 -21.24 17.88
N GLU A 504 36.74 -21.98 18.12
CA GLU A 504 35.40 -21.44 18.13
C GLU A 504 35.02 -20.99 19.55
N ALA A 505 34.67 -19.71 19.69
CA ALA A 505 34.19 -19.13 20.93
C ALA A 505 32.71 -18.79 20.86
N THR A 506 31.93 -19.16 21.86
CA THR A 506 30.54 -18.77 22.02
C THR A 506 30.44 -17.44 22.76
N LEU A 507 30.06 -16.39 22.04
CA LEU A 507 29.84 -15.07 22.64
C LEU A 507 28.42 -14.97 23.20
N ILE A 508 28.31 -14.41 24.39
CA ILE A 508 27.03 -14.10 25.03
C ILE A 508 26.85 -12.59 25.05
N ARG A 509 25.78 -12.13 24.42
CA ARG A 509 25.45 -10.70 24.34
C ARG A 509 24.45 -10.34 25.43
N LEU A 510 24.83 -9.45 26.35
CA LEU A 510 24.03 -9.02 27.47
C LEU A 510 23.95 -7.50 27.53
N THR A 511 22.84 -6.98 27.99
CA THR A 511 22.72 -5.59 28.43
C THR A 511 23.09 -5.47 29.92
N VAL A 512 23.36 -4.25 30.35
CA VAL A 512 23.59 -3.96 31.78
C VAL A 512 22.36 -4.34 32.62
N ALA A 513 21.15 -4.21 32.04
CA ALA A 513 19.91 -4.62 32.68
C ALA A 513 19.77 -6.15 32.80
N ASP A 514 20.25 -6.95 31.83
CA ASP A 514 20.25 -8.41 31.89
C ASP A 514 21.17 -8.93 33.02
N LEU A 515 22.22 -8.17 33.29
CA LEU A 515 23.11 -8.44 34.44
C LEU A 515 22.48 -8.11 35.81
N GLY A 516 21.28 -7.51 35.82
CA GLY A 516 20.50 -7.18 37.01
C GLY A 516 20.73 -5.77 37.55
N PHE A 517 21.46 -4.91 36.85
CA PHE A 517 21.67 -3.52 37.26
C PHE A 517 20.49 -2.65 36.79
N LYS A 518 19.92 -1.89 37.73
CA LYS A 518 18.81 -0.97 37.43
C LYS A 518 19.27 0.36 36.79
N ASN A 519 20.53 0.72 37.04
CA ASN A 519 21.19 1.95 36.60
C ASN A 519 22.52 1.62 35.93
N SER A 520 23.34 2.64 35.63
CA SER A 520 24.71 2.45 35.16
C SER A 520 25.55 1.64 36.18
N ALA A 521 26.42 0.78 35.64
CA ALA A 521 27.39 0.01 36.42
C ALA A 521 28.81 0.32 35.94
N THR A 522 29.80 0.17 36.82
CA THR A 522 31.20 0.28 36.41
C THR A 522 31.64 -0.98 35.66
N THR A 523 32.70 -0.88 34.85
CA THR A 523 33.28 -2.03 34.14
C THR A 523 33.60 -3.19 35.06
N ASP A 524 34.19 -2.90 36.26
CA ASP A 524 34.54 -3.92 37.25
C ASP A 524 33.28 -4.63 37.76
N GLN A 525 32.21 -3.90 38.07
CA GLN A 525 30.94 -4.50 38.48
C GLN A 525 30.33 -5.38 37.41
N ILE A 526 30.40 -4.95 36.14
CA ILE A 526 29.92 -5.72 35.00
C ILE A 526 30.72 -7.03 34.87
N TYR A 527 32.06 -6.96 34.96
CA TYR A 527 32.92 -8.12 34.82
C TYR A 527 32.77 -9.10 36.01
N GLU A 528 32.71 -8.59 37.23
CA GLU A 528 32.44 -9.41 38.42
C GLU A 528 31.09 -10.15 38.26
N ARG A 529 30.07 -9.45 37.83
CA ARG A 529 28.75 -10.06 37.62
C ARG A 529 28.77 -11.10 36.50
N ALA A 530 29.47 -10.84 35.40
CA ALA A 530 29.64 -11.79 34.29
C ALA A 530 30.33 -13.08 34.78
N GLN A 531 31.39 -12.96 35.61
CA GLN A 531 32.07 -14.11 36.21
C GLN A 531 31.16 -14.90 37.14
N ILE A 532 30.34 -14.22 37.96
CA ILE A 532 29.35 -14.89 38.83
C ILE A 532 28.38 -15.71 37.98
N LEU A 533 28.01 -15.24 36.80
CA LEU A 533 27.13 -15.96 35.88
C LEU A 533 27.81 -17.12 35.13
N GLY A 534 29.13 -17.28 35.29
CA GLY A 534 29.92 -18.33 34.65
C GLY A 534 30.46 -17.96 33.28
N LEU A 535 30.60 -16.66 33.01
CA LEU A 535 31.22 -16.13 31.78
C LEU A 535 32.69 -15.76 32.02
N GLU A 536 33.47 -15.85 30.96
CA GLU A 536 34.85 -15.40 30.89
C GLU A 536 34.98 -14.12 30.06
N LEU A 537 36.04 -13.37 30.28
CA LEU A 537 36.36 -12.22 29.43
C LEU A 537 36.82 -12.70 28.06
N CYS A 538 36.41 -11.97 27.03
CA CYS A 538 36.79 -12.27 25.66
C CYS A 538 38.30 -12.12 25.45
N PRO A 539 38.94 -12.99 24.66
CA PRO A 539 40.28 -12.77 24.13
C PRO A 539 40.40 -11.45 23.34
N ALA A 540 41.60 -10.93 23.23
CA ALA A 540 41.87 -9.63 22.64
C ALA A 540 41.41 -9.51 21.17
N ASP A 541 41.52 -10.58 20.40
CA ASP A 541 41.18 -10.66 18.98
C ASP A 541 39.69 -10.95 18.70
N THR A 542 38.87 -11.12 19.75
CA THR A 542 37.43 -11.35 19.61
C THR A 542 36.75 -10.18 18.89
N GLY A 543 37.07 -8.93 19.26
CA GLY A 543 36.46 -7.74 18.65
C GLY A 543 36.63 -7.66 17.13
N PRO A 544 37.85 -7.71 16.61
CA PRO A 544 38.10 -7.73 15.16
C PRO A 544 37.43 -8.90 14.42
N ASN A 545 37.52 -10.12 14.95
CA ASN A 545 36.90 -11.30 14.34
C ASN A 545 35.36 -11.20 14.35
N TYR A 546 34.77 -10.70 15.43
CA TYR A 546 33.34 -10.47 15.52
C TYR A 546 32.88 -9.41 14.51
N ARG A 547 33.63 -8.32 14.33
CA ARG A 547 33.32 -7.27 13.35
C ARG A 547 33.37 -7.77 11.92
N LEU A 548 34.29 -8.67 11.59
CA LEU A 548 34.35 -9.35 10.29
C LEU A 548 33.14 -10.23 10.03
N LYS A 549 32.61 -10.88 11.06
CA LYS A 549 31.41 -11.71 10.98
C LYS A 549 30.14 -10.87 10.93
N TYR A 550 30.03 -9.85 11.80
CA TYR A 550 28.83 -9.01 11.95
C TYR A 550 28.92 -7.75 11.09
N GLN A 551 28.77 -7.90 9.77
CA GLN A 551 28.90 -6.80 8.82
C GLN A 551 27.68 -5.88 8.77
N ASN A 552 26.48 -6.41 9.08
CA ASN A 552 25.21 -5.70 9.03
C ASN A 552 24.85 -4.98 10.34
N GLN A 553 25.83 -4.56 11.11
CA GLN A 553 25.60 -3.83 12.36
C GLN A 553 24.88 -2.51 12.07
N PRO A 554 23.71 -2.25 12.70
CA PRO A 554 23.01 -0.97 12.57
C PRO A 554 23.87 0.23 13.01
N LEU A 555 23.73 1.38 12.33
CA LEU A 555 24.54 2.59 12.61
C LEU A 555 24.43 3.09 14.06
N ASN A 556 23.31 2.84 14.72
CA ASN A 556 23.06 3.29 16.10
C ASN A 556 23.29 2.19 17.15
N GLU A 557 23.85 1.07 16.76
CA GLU A 557 24.12 -0.04 17.68
C GLU A 557 25.55 0.02 18.18
N TRP A 558 25.72 0.00 19.50
CA TRP A 558 27.01 -0.02 20.17
C TRP A 558 27.20 -1.33 20.91
N ILE A 559 28.30 -2.04 20.63
CA ILE A 559 28.66 -3.30 21.27
C ILE A 559 30.02 -3.11 21.92
N TYR A 560 30.08 -3.37 23.19
CA TYR A 560 31.33 -3.36 23.98
C TYR A 560 31.81 -4.80 24.17
N MET A 561 33.06 -5.06 23.81
CA MET A 561 33.71 -6.35 24.10
C MET A 561 34.12 -6.41 25.53
N GLY A 562 33.62 -7.41 26.29
CA GLY A 562 34.03 -7.68 27.68
C GLY A 562 35.39 -8.33 27.70
N MET A 563 36.46 -7.56 27.51
CA MET A 563 37.84 -8.03 27.45
C MET A 563 38.73 -7.28 28.42
N LYS A 564 39.93 -7.83 28.70
CA LYS A 564 40.94 -7.13 29.45
C LYS A 564 41.32 -5.82 28.76
N GLN A 565 41.37 -4.74 29.53
CA GLN A 565 41.71 -3.43 28.98
C GLN A 565 43.14 -3.46 28.39
N ILE A 566 43.31 -2.95 27.18
CA ILE A 566 44.59 -2.69 26.56
C ILE A 566 44.92 -1.23 26.86
N THR A 567 45.97 -0.99 27.59
CA THR A 567 46.39 0.37 28.00
C THR A 567 47.34 0.95 26.94
N ASP A 568 47.17 2.23 26.60
CA ASP A 568 48.18 2.96 25.86
C ASP A 568 49.45 3.06 26.70
N SER A 569 50.56 2.52 26.19
CA SER A 569 51.87 2.59 26.84
C SER A 569 52.65 3.83 26.40
#